data_595b2e8307a31f1b3b7d4e8f7561453e
#
_entry.id   595b2e8307a31f1b3b7d4e8f7561453e
#
_cell.length_a   1.000
_cell.length_b   1.000
_cell.length_c   1.000
_cell.angle_alpha   90.00
_cell.angle_beta   90.00
_cell.angle_gamma   90.00
#
_symmetry.space_group_name_H-M   'P 1'
#
loop_
_entity.id
_entity.type
_entity.pdbx_description
1 polymer ?
#
loop_
_entity_poly.entity_id
_entity_poly.type
_entity_poly.pdbx_seq_one_letter_code
_entity_poly.pdbx_strand_id
1 'polypeptide(L)'
;MTLTKRVIPCLDVAKGRVVKGLNFKSIKDAGDPVLLAEKYSNEGADELVFLDITASEENREIIRSLVTKVAKVINIPFTVGGGVKTLQHARDILLSGADKVAINTGAVKKPGIITDLMDLFGRQCIVVA
;
A
#
# COMPACT_ATOMS: atom_id res chain seq x y z
N MET A 1 23.17 13.35 15.98
CA MET A 1 21.95 12.53 16.07
C MET A 1 22.09 11.27 15.23
N THR A 2 21.85 10.11 15.82
CA THR A 2 21.80 8.85 15.10
C THR A 2 20.41 8.65 14.49
N LEU A 3 20.36 8.27 13.21
CA LEU A 3 19.12 7.85 12.59
C LEU A 3 18.70 6.50 13.16
N THR A 4 17.48 6.41 13.64
CA THR A 4 16.92 5.17 14.11
C THR A 4 16.44 4.28 12.96
N LYS A 5 16.49 2.98 13.15
CA LYS A 5 15.90 2.01 12.20
C LYS A 5 14.38 2.07 12.32
N ARG A 6 13.69 1.87 11.20
CA ARG A 6 12.23 1.77 11.16
C ARG A 6 11.81 0.33 10.94
N VAL A 7 10.79 -0.10 11.67
CA VAL A 7 10.16 -1.40 11.46
C VAL A 7 8.85 -1.15 10.70
N ILE A 8 8.78 -1.69 9.50
CA ILE A 8 7.68 -1.43 8.57
C ILE A 8 7.06 -2.77 8.15
N PRO A 9 6.00 -3.22 8.82
CA PRO A 9 5.26 -4.41 8.37
C PRO A 9 4.74 -4.20 6.94
N CYS A 10 4.95 -5.21 6.10
CA CYS A 10 4.47 -5.23 4.73
C CYS A 10 3.51 -6.40 4.59
N LEU A 11 2.25 -6.13 4.31
CA LEU A 11 1.19 -7.12 4.24
C LEU A 11 0.72 -7.31 2.81
N ASP A 12 0.78 -8.55 2.32
CA ASP A 12 0.19 -8.90 1.02
C ASP A 12 -1.32 -9.01 1.19
N VAL A 13 -2.04 -8.36 0.29
CA VAL A 13 -3.50 -8.31 0.30
C VAL A 13 -4.04 -8.88 -1.00
N ALA A 14 -5.01 -9.77 -0.89
CA ALA A 14 -5.73 -10.33 -2.03
C ALA A 14 -7.24 -10.33 -1.73
N LYS A 15 -8.04 -9.75 -2.62
CA LYS A 15 -9.49 -9.67 -2.51
C LYS A 15 -9.97 -9.15 -1.14
N GLY A 16 -9.27 -8.15 -0.60
CA GLY A 16 -9.62 -7.53 0.67
C GLY A 16 -9.19 -8.31 1.92
N ARG A 17 -8.37 -9.35 1.79
CA ARG A 17 -7.85 -10.13 2.93
C ARG A 17 -6.34 -10.11 2.94
N VAL A 18 -5.74 -10.12 4.13
CA VAL A 18 -4.30 -10.37 4.24
C VAL A 18 -4.05 -11.83 3.94
N VAL A 19 -3.06 -12.08 3.11
CA VAL A 19 -2.73 -13.43 2.66
C VAL A 19 -1.27 -13.75 2.88
N LYS A 20 -0.95 -15.04 2.91
CA LYS A 20 0.41 -15.55 3.01
C LYS A 20 0.57 -16.69 2.00
N GLY A 21 1.67 -16.67 1.25
CA GLY A 21 1.96 -17.72 0.30
C GLY A 21 3.45 -17.78 -0.02
N LEU A 22 3.93 -18.98 -0.39
CA LEU A 22 5.29 -19.17 -0.87
C LEU A 22 5.32 -18.92 -2.38
N ASN A 23 6.10 -17.92 -2.83
CA ASN A 23 6.22 -17.54 -4.22
C ASN A 23 4.86 -17.29 -4.90
N PHE A 24 3.91 -16.71 -4.18
CA PHE A 24 2.53 -16.47 -4.63
C PHE A 24 1.76 -17.74 -5.00
N LYS A 25 2.26 -18.89 -4.55
CA LYS A 25 1.57 -20.19 -4.69
C LYS A 25 0.97 -20.60 -3.35
N SER A 26 -0.12 -21.38 -3.39
CA SER A 26 -0.81 -21.87 -2.19
C SER A 26 -1.15 -20.73 -1.22
N ILE A 27 -1.73 -19.66 -1.74
CA ILE A 27 -2.11 -18.48 -0.96
C ILE A 27 -3.14 -18.88 0.10
N LYS A 28 -2.84 -18.52 1.36
CA LYS A 28 -3.72 -18.77 2.51
C LYS A 28 -4.13 -17.46 3.14
N ASP A 29 -5.38 -17.42 3.60
CA ASP A 29 -5.90 -16.29 4.39
C ASP A 29 -5.10 -16.16 5.70
N ALA A 30 -4.59 -14.97 5.97
CA ALA A 30 -3.84 -14.66 7.18
C ALA A 30 -4.56 -13.65 8.09
N GLY A 31 -5.75 -13.17 7.72
CA GLY A 31 -6.57 -12.36 8.60
C GLY A 31 -7.21 -11.14 7.97
N ASP A 32 -7.92 -10.40 8.81
CA ASP A 32 -8.56 -9.13 8.44
C ASP A 32 -7.52 -8.01 8.39
N PRO A 33 -7.39 -7.30 7.26
CA PRO A 33 -6.41 -6.24 7.10
C PRO A 33 -6.57 -5.08 8.09
N VAL A 34 -7.80 -4.71 8.42
CA VAL A 34 -8.07 -3.58 9.33
C VAL A 34 -7.63 -3.94 10.75
N LEU A 35 -7.98 -5.13 11.22
CA LEU A 35 -7.57 -5.60 12.55
C LEU A 35 -6.07 -5.74 12.67
N LEU A 36 -5.41 -6.27 11.64
CA LEU A 36 -3.95 -6.41 11.63
C LEU A 36 -3.26 -5.05 11.59
N ALA A 37 -3.76 -4.11 10.79
CA ALA A 37 -3.23 -2.76 10.73
C ALA A 37 -3.30 -2.07 12.11
N GLU A 38 -4.44 -2.14 12.76
CA GLU A 38 -4.64 -1.59 14.11
C GLU A 38 -3.68 -2.24 15.11
N LYS A 39 -3.56 -3.56 15.06
CA LYS A 39 -2.65 -4.30 15.93
C LYS A 39 -1.21 -3.82 15.77
N TYR A 40 -0.69 -3.77 14.54
CA TYR A 40 0.69 -3.31 14.30
C TYR A 40 0.90 -1.86 14.71
N SER A 41 -0.07 -0.99 14.44
CA SER A 41 -0.01 0.41 14.88
C SER A 41 0.08 0.51 16.41
N ASN A 42 -0.75 -0.23 17.12
CA ASN A 42 -0.77 -0.24 18.59
C ASN A 42 0.47 -0.89 19.20
N GLU A 43 1.10 -1.83 18.52
CA GLU A 43 2.33 -2.50 18.98
C GLU A 43 3.61 -1.70 18.66
N GLY A 44 3.48 -0.52 18.05
CA GLY A 44 4.60 0.39 17.86
C GLY A 44 5.33 0.26 16.53
N ALA A 45 4.73 -0.31 15.50
CA ALA A 45 5.30 -0.27 14.16
C ALA A 45 5.47 1.19 13.72
N ASP A 46 6.55 1.47 12.97
CA ASP A 46 6.86 2.83 12.54
C ASP A 46 6.04 3.27 11.33
N GLU A 47 5.78 2.36 10.41
CA GLU A 47 4.96 2.56 9.22
C GLU A 47 4.28 1.24 8.85
N LEU A 48 3.34 1.30 7.93
CA LEU A 48 2.63 0.12 7.43
C LEU A 48 2.56 0.15 5.90
N VAL A 49 2.75 -1.00 5.26
CA VAL A 49 2.63 -1.15 3.81
C VAL A 49 1.63 -2.25 3.47
N PHE A 50 0.69 -1.95 2.59
CA PHE A 50 -0.17 -2.94 1.95
C PHE A 50 0.23 -3.07 0.48
N LEU A 51 0.40 -4.32 0.04
CA LEU A 51 0.63 -4.64 -1.37
C LEU A 51 -0.52 -5.48 -1.89
N ASP A 52 -1.29 -4.93 -2.82
CA ASP A 52 -2.34 -5.66 -3.50
C ASP A 52 -1.70 -6.57 -4.55
N ILE A 53 -1.71 -7.88 -4.30
CA ILE A 53 -1.13 -8.87 -5.20
C ILE A 53 -2.10 -9.36 -6.26
N THR A 54 -3.37 -8.96 -6.20
CA THR A 54 -4.40 -9.34 -7.19
C THR A 54 -4.69 -8.26 -8.23
N ALA A 55 -4.31 -7.05 -7.97
CA ALA A 55 -4.29 -5.85 -8.83
C ALA A 55 -5.11 -5.92 -10.14
N SER A 56 -6.40 -6.21 -10.05
CA SER A 56 -7.35 -6.17 -11.16
C SER A 56 -8.31 -5.00 -11.01
N GLU A 57 -8.99 -4.62 -12.10
CA GLU A 57 -10.01 -3.57 -12.07
C GLU A 57 -11.07 -3.84 -11.00
N GLU A 58 -11.52 -5.09 -10.88
CA GLU A 58 -12.54 -5.48 -9.90
C GLU A 58 -12.09 -5.26 -8.45
N ASN A 59 -10.79 -5.39 -8.19
CA ASN A 59 -10.24 -5.27 -6.84
C ASN A 59 -9.93 -3.84 -6.44
N ARG A 60 -9.97 -2.87 -7.35
CA ARG A 60 -9.67 -1.46 -7.03
C ARG A 60 -10.63 -0.88 -6.03
N GLU A 61 -11.92 -1.13 -6.19
CA GLU A 61 -12.92 -0.63 -5.26
C GLU A 61 -12.77 -1.24 -3.88
N ILE A 62 -12.41 -2.53 -3.85
CA ILE A 62 -12.11 -3.23 -2.60
C ILE A 62 -10.93 -2.59 -1.89
N ILE A 63 -9.85 -2.30 -2.62
CA ILE A 63 -8.66 -1.65 -2.07
C ILE A 63 -8.97 -0.22 -1.59
N ARG A 64 -9.71 0.57 -2.34
CA ARG A 64 -10.10 1.92 -1.93
C ARG A 64 -10.89 1.91 -0.64
N SER A 65 -11.88 1.05 -0.54
CA SER A 65 -12.67 0.86 0.68
C SER A 65 -11.81 0.42 1.86
N LEU A 66 -10.90 -0.51 1.63
CA LEU A 66 -9.98 -1.01 2.63
C LEU A 66 -9.03 0.08 3.14
N VAL A 67 -8.44 0.85 2.23
CA VAL A 67 -7.55 1.98 2.58
C VAL A 67 -8.28 2.98 3.47
N THR A 68 -9.51 3.32 3.14
CA THR A 68 -10.32 4.24 3.93
C THR A 68 -10.56 3.71 5.35
N LYS A 69 -10.85 2.43 5.48
CA LYS A 69 -11.07 1.80 6.80
C LYS A 69 -9.80 1.75 7.63
N VAL A 70 -8.69 1.38 7.01
CA VAL A 70 -7.39 1.30 7.70
C VAL A 70 -6.94 2.68 8.17
N ALA A 71 -7.07 3.70 7.32
CA ALA A 71 -6.67 5.06 7.65
C ALA A 71 -7.38 5.61 8.91
N LYS A 72 -8.56 5.10 9.23
CA LYS A 72 -9.32 5.52 10.41
C LYS A 72 -8.83 4.90 11.71
N VAL A 73 -8.10 3.80 11.68
CA VAL A 73 -7.74 3.02 12.86
C VAL A 73 -6.25 3.03 13.18
N ILE A 74 -5.41 3.63 12.32
CA ILE A 74 -3.96 3.70 12.53
C ILE A 74 -3.50 5.15 12.66
N ASN A 75 -2.38 5.36 13.36
CA ASN A 75 -1.73 6.68 13.55
C ASN A 75 -0.33 6.74 12.95
N ILE A 76 0.05 5.74 12.17
CA ILE A 76 1.37 5.67 11.54
C ILE A 76 1.24 5.88 10.03
N PRO A 77 2.33 6.28 9.34
CA PRO A 77 2.30 6.42 7.89
C PRO A 77 1.90 5.12 7.19
N PHE A 78 1.06 5.25 6.17
CA PHE A 78 0.46 4.13 5.47
C PHE A 78 0.75 4.21 3.97
N THR A 79 1.44 3.20 3.45
CA THR A 79 1.79 3.07 2.03
C THR A 79 0.96 1.96 1.39
N VAL A 80 0.43 2.21 0.22
CA VAL A 80 -0.33 1.22 -0.55
C VAL A 80 0.31 1.07 -1.93
N GLY A 81 0.53 -0.16 -2.34
CA GLY A 81 1.08 -0.50 -3.65
C GLY A 81 0.42 -1.72 -4.25
N GLY A 82 0.90 -2.10 -5.42
CA GLY A 82 0.34 -3.20 -6.21
C GLY A 82 -0.59 -2.69 -7.30
N GLY A 83 -0.23 -2.97 -8.55
CA GLY A 83 -1.04 -2.62 -9.71
C GLY A 83 -1.21 -1.15 -10.01
N VAL A 84 -0.43 -0.28 -9.41
CA VAL A 84 -0.45 1.16 -9.72
C VAL A 84 0.24 1.39 -11.06
N LYS A 85 -0.53 1.79 -12.07
CA LYS A 85 -0.07 1.96 -13.45
C LYS A 85 -0.33 3.35 -14.01
N THR A 86 -1.24 4.12 -13.40
CA THR A 86 -1.68 5.41 -13.91
C THR A 86 -1.71 6.45 -12.79
N LEU A 87 -1.73 7.73 -13.19
CA LEU A 87 -1.92 8.85 -12.25
C LEU A 87 -3.25 8.72 -11.51
N GLN A 88 -4.29 8.27 -12.20
CA GLN A 88 -5.61 8.10 -11.58
C GLN A 88 -5.60 7.02 -10.49
N HIS A 89 -4.91 5.89 -10.71
CA HIS A 89 -4.76 4.85 -9.68
C HIS A 89 -4.13 5.42 -8.41
N ALA A 90 -3.03 6.16 -8.56
CA ALA A 90 -2.32 6.77 -7.44
C ALA A 90 -3.22 7.79 -6.72
N ARG A 91 -3.92 8.63 -7.48
CA ARG A 91 -4.84 9.63 -6.95
C ARG A 91 -5.94 8.98 -6.11
N ASP A 92 -6.56 7.93 -6.62
CA ASP A 92 -7.63 7.22 -5.92
C ASP A 92 -7.17 6.65 -4.57
N ILE A 93 -5.98 6.07 -4.54
CA ILE A 93 -5.38 5.53 -3.33
C ILE A 93 -5.10 6.64 -2.31
N LEU A 94 -4.48 7.73 -2.73
CA LEU A 94 -4.15 8.86 -1.86
C LEU A 94 -5.42 9.54 -1.31
N LEU A 95 -6.43 9.74 -2.16
CA LEU A 95 -7.71 10.30 -1.74
C LEU A 95 -8.48 9.38 -0.79
N SER A 96 -8.26 8.08 -0.88
CA SER A 96 -8.88 7.11 0.03
C SER A 96 -8.27 7.12 1.44
N GLY A 97 -7.10 7.73 1.61
CA GLY A 97 -6.49 7.92 2.93
C GLY A 97 -5.06 7.42 3.10
N ALA A 98 -4.44 6.82 2.07
CA ALA A 98 -3.04 6.44 2.12
C ALA A 98 -2.14 7.69 2.14
N ASP A 99 -1.03 7.60 2.87
CA ASP A 99 -0.02 8.68 2.89
C ASP A 99 0.93 8.61 1.71
N LYS A 100 1.19 7.39 1.22
CA LYS A 100 2.12 7.14 0.13
C LYS A 100 1.60 6.05 -0.81
N VAL A 101 2.05 6.10 -2.05
CA VAL A 101 1.79 5.09 -3.07
C VAL A 101 3.11 4.47 -3.50
N ALA A 102 3.17 3.14 -3.53
CA ALA A 102 4.32 2.40 -4.03
C ALA A 102 4.07 1.97 -5.48
N ILE A 103 5.09 2.16 -6.32
CA ILE A 103 5.05 1.77 -7.74
C ILE A 103 6.29 0.94 -8.08
N ASN A 104 6.10 -0.12 -8.84
CA ASN A 104 7.19 -0.99 -9.30
C ASN A 104 7.09 -1.26 -10.80
N THR A 105 6.32 -2.26 -11.20
CA THR A 105 6.20 -2.66 -12.62
C THR A 105 5.76 -1.51 -13.52
N GLY A 106 4.85 -0.67 -13.07
CA GLY A 106 4.41 0.51 -13.82
C GLY A 106 5.54 1.48 -14.11
N ALA A 107 6.48 1.65 -13.17
CA ALA A 107 7.66 2.51 -13.35
C ALA A 107 8.67 1.88 -14.31
N VAL A 108 8.84 0.56 -14.29
CA VAL A 108 9.72 -0.14 -15.23
C VAL A 108 9.21 -0.01 -16.66
N LYS A 109 7.89 -0.18 -16.85
CA LYS A 109 7.26 -0.08 -18.18
C LYS A 109 7.20 1.34 -18.71
N LYS A 110 6.98 2.31 -17.83
CA LYS A 110 6.86 3.72 -18.19
C LYS A 110 7.56 4.59 -17.15
N PRO A 111 8.90 4.73 -17.20
CA PRO A 111 9.65 5.47 -16.17
C PRO A 111 9.20 6.91 -15.96
N GLY A 112 8.71 7.57 -17.00
CA GLY A 112 8.20 8.95 -16.91
C GLY A 112 7.05 9.14 -15.92
N ILE A 113 6.34 8.06 -15.54
CA ILE A 113 5.26 8.15 -14.57
C ILE A 113 5.76 8.61 -13.19
N ILE A 114 7.01 8.29 -12.85
CA ILE A 114 7.59 8.71 -11.55
C ILE A 114 7.61 10.24 -11.47
N THR A 115 8.12 10.89 -12.50
CA THR A 115 8.16 12.36 -12.56
C THR A 115 6.75 12.96 -12.53
N ASP A 116 5.83 12.40 -13.30
CA ASP A 116 4.46 12.87 -13.35
C ASP A 116 3.77 12.76 -11.98
N LEU A 117 3.97 11.64 -11.29
CA LEU A 117 3.43 11.41 -9.94
C LEU A 117 4.03 12.39 -8.93
N MET A 118 5.36 12.62 -9.00
CA MET A 118 6.05 13.56 -8.12
C MET A 118 5.59 14.98 -8.32
N ASP A 119 5.38 15.39 -9.57
CA ASP A 119 4.91 16.74 -9.91
C ASP A 119 3.49 16.97 -9.44
N LEU A 120 2.64 15.94 -9.49
CA LEU A 120 1.23 16.05 -9.15
C LEU A 120 0.97 15.92 -7.64
N PHE A 121 1.64 15.01 -6.95
CA PHE A 121 1.36 14.67 -5.55
C PHE A 121 2.48 15.02 -4.58
N GLY A 122 3.66 15.34 -5.07
CA GLY A 122 4.85 15.58 -4.26
C GLY A 122 5.70 14.33 -4.10
N ARG A 123 6.99 14.55 -4.01
CA ARG A 123 8.00 13.48 -3.87
C ARG A 123 7.76 12.60 -2.65
N GLN A 124 7.31 13.19 -1.55
CA GLN A 124 7.09 12.48 -0.29
C GLN A 124 5.97 11.44 -0.34
N CYS A 125 5.08 11.52 -1.34
CA CYS A 125 3.96 10.59 -1.50
C CYS A 125 4.30 9.38 -2.38
N ILE A 126 5.48 9.34 -3.01
CA ILE A 126 5.84 8.34 -4.01
C ILE A 126 6.99 7.48 -3.52
N VAL A 127 6.77 6.16 -3.56
CA VAL A 127 7.78 5.15 -3.23
C VAL A 127 8.01 4.28 -4.46
N VAL A 128 9.27 4.15 -4.88
CA VAL A 128 9.65 3.22 -5.94
C VAL A 128 10.17 1.96 -5.26
N ALA A 129 9.50 0.86 -5.53
CA ALA A 129 9.82 -0.43 -4.89
C ALA A 129 10.57 -1.36 -5.84
#